data_10088ce07c2a1b4daa7761108222cfe9
#
_entry.id   10088ce07c2a1b4daa7761108222cfe9
#
_cell.length_a   1.000
_cell.length_b   1.000
_cell.length_c   1.000
_cell.angle_alpha   90.00
_cell.angle_beta   90.00
_cell.angle_gamma   90.00
#
_symmetry.space_group_name_H-M   'P 1'
#
loop_
_entity.id
_entity.type
_entity.pdbx_description
1 polymer ?
#
loop_
_entity_poly.entity_id
_entity_poly.type
_entity_poly.pdbx_seq_one_letter_code
_entity_poly.pdbx_strand_id
1 'polypeptide(L)'
;MRVILLGTAAGGGFPQWNCACALCVSDAPPRTQDCVAVSADGEGWYLLNVSPDIRAQILATPPLRAGPGPREIPLRGVLLTDAELDHALGLLLLREAGGLPVWAPDAVLGALSEQFPARSIIDGYGGWRWLPSSDVSIDGLRVSMLPVSDKRPKYARSSTEDGPWVVAYRIEDVQTGGVFVYAPCLKSWPDGFDDFTRDADLVLLDGTFYAPDEMSSTTAAKADAQPAMGHLPITGSLAKLRPGPRWAYTHLNNTNPVIDPASPEHAAVLDGGASLPLDGTEFKL
;
A
#
# COMPACT_ATOMS: atom_id res chain seq x y z
N MET A 1 -4.13 17.95 4.82
CA MET A 1 -3.24 16.77 4.67
C MET A 1 -2.75 16.64 3.23
N ARG A 2 -1.52 16.14 3.01
CA ARG A 2 -0.97 15.78 1.70
C ARG A 2 -0.74 14.27 1.62
N VAL A 3 -1.11 13.67 0.50
CA VAL A 3 -0.94 12.23 0.21
C VAL A 3 -0.23 12.10 -1.12
N ILE A 4 0.92 11.41 -1.17
CA ILE A 4 1.70 11.17 -2.40
C ILE A 4 1.81 9.67 -2.62
N LEU A 5 1.40 9.21 -3.80
CA LEU A 5 1.57 7.82 -4.22
C LEU A 5 3.00 7.64 -4.73
N LEU A 6 3.83 6.95 -3.97
CA LEU A 6 5.23 6.71 -4.35
C LEU A 6 5.35 5.57 -5.36
N GLY A 7 4.49 4.58 -5.25
CA GLY A 7 4.34 3.46 -6.14
C GLY A 7 2.91 2.95 -6.15
N THR A 8 2.48 2.34 -7.24
CA THR A 8 1.08 1.95 -7.48
C THR A 8 0.91 0.55 -8.05
N ALA A 9 2.01 -0.22 -8.20
CA ALA A 9 1.97 -1.62 -8.63
C ALA A 9 2.01 -2.59 -7.44
N ALA A 10 1.48 -3.78 -7.63
CA ALA A 10 1.65 -4.92 -6.73
C ALA A 10 3.09 -5.45 -6.74
N GLY A 11 3.35 -6.50 -5.97
CA GLY A 11 4.66 -7.12 -5.86
C GLY A 11 5.28 -7.49 -7.21
N GLY A 12 6.52 -7.05 -7.42
CA GLY A 12 7.28 -7.19 -8.65
C GLY A 12 7.26 -5.96 -9.55
N GLY A 13 6.39 -4.97 -9.30
CA GLY A 13 6.30 -3.74 -10.10
C GLY A 13 5.72 -3.96 -11.50
N PHE A 14 5.69 -2.89 -12.29
CA PHE A 14 5.29 -2.94 -13.70
C PHE A 14 6.25 -2.13 -14.57
N PRO A 15 6.81 -2.68 -15.69
CA PRO A 15 6.72 -4.10 -16.05
C PRO A 15 7.42 -5.00 -15.03
N GLN A 16 6.93 -6.23 -14.86
CA GLN A 16 7.54 -7.17 -13.93
C GLN A 16 8.78 -7.82 -14.55
N TRP A 17 9.88 -7.88 -13.82
CA TRP A 17 11.21 -8.26 -14.31
C TRP A 17 11.29 -9.66 -14.95
N ASN A 18 10.42 -10.58 -14.58
CA ASN A 18 10.38 -11.97 -15.06
C ASN A 18 9.13 -12.27 -15.90
N CYS A 19 8.47 -11.25 -16.45
CA CYS A 19 7.26 -11.39 -17.26
C CYS A 19 7.42 -10.75 -18.64
N ALA A 20 6.96 -11.44 -19.66
CA ALA A 20 6.90 -10.95 -21.03
C ALA A 20 5.48 -11.04 -21.60
N CYS A 21 4.44 -10.87 -20.75
CA CYS A 21 3.06 -10.76 -21.22
C CYS A 21 2.87 -9.49 -22.06
N ALA A 22 1.77 -9.40 -22.80
CA ALA A 22 1.49 -8.30 -23.71
C ALA A 22 1.62 -6.92 -23.02
N LEU A 23 1.16 -6.78 -21.77
CA LEU A 23 1.29 -5.54 -21.00
C LEU A 23 2.75 -5.24 -20.64
N CYS A 24 3.51 -6.22 -20.13
CA CYS A 24 4.89 -6.00 -19.70
C CYS A 24 5.85 -5.63 -20.85
N VAL A 25 5.49 -5.91 -22.09
CA VAL A 25 6.26 -5.53 -23.29
C VAL A 25 5.66 -4.35 -24.03
N SER A 26 4.57 -3.76 -23.52
CA SER A 26 3.93 -2.57 -24.08
C SER A 26 4.64 -1.28 -23.69
N ASP A 27 4.19 -0.15 -24.26
CA ASP A 27 4.64 1.20 -23.90
C ASP A 27 3.82 1.81 -22.75
N ALA A 28 3.05 1.01 -22.01
CA ALA A 28 2.28 1.51 -20.86
C ALA A 28 3.22 2.08 -19.77
N PRO A 29 2.83 3.17 -19.07
CA PRO A 29 3.68 3.81 -18.09
C PRO A 29 4.15 2.85 -16.98
N PRO A 30 5.46 2.80 -16.66
CA PRO A 30 5.97 1.95 -15.61
C PRO A 30 5.44 2.39 -14.24
N ARG A 31 5.33 1.42 -13.31
CA ARG A 31 4.88 1.62 -11.94
C ARG A 31 5.78 0.87 -10.97
N THR A 32 6.24 1.54 -9.94
CA THR A 32 6.96 0.90 -8.82
C THR A 32 5.97 0.27 -7.84
N GLN A 33 6.47 -0.58 -6.97
CA GLN A 33 5.64 -1.32 -6.01
C GLN A 33 4.99 -0.40 -4.99
N ASP A 34 3.80 -0.75 -4.54
CA ASP A 34 2.90 0.11 -3.78
C ASP A 34 3.52 0.65 -2.49
N CYS A 35 3.46 1.95 -2.36
CA CYS A 35 3.91 2.70 -1.19
C CYS A 35 3.30 4.11 -1.26
N VAL A 36 2.84 4.62 -0.13
CA VAL A 36 2.24 5.95 -0.03
C VAL A 36 2.94 6.77 1.04
N ALA A 37 3.14 8.06 0.79
CA ALA A 37 3.60 9.01 1.79
C ALA A 37 2.47 9.95 2.20
N VAL A 38 2.31 10.19 3.51
CA VAL A 38 1.30 11.08 4.07
C VAL A 38 1.94 12.09 5.02
N SER A 39 1.44 13.34 4.99
CA SER A 39 1.89 14.41 5.87
C SER A 39 0.75 15.37 6.20
N ALA A 40 0.65 15.83 7.45
CA ALA A 40 -0.28 16.87 7.84
C ALA A 40 0.21 18.28 7.39
N ASP A 41 1.49 18.57 7.55
CA ASP A 41 2.11 19.88 7.36
C ASP A 41 2.92 20.04 6.06
N GLY A 42 3.22 18.93 5.38
CA GLY A 42 4.08 18.88 4.19
C GLY A 42 5.59 18.87 4.49
N GLU A 43 5.98 18.81 5.77
CA GLU A 43 7.37 18.79 6.23
C GLU A 43 7.74 17.42 6.85
N GLY A 44 6.90 16.91 7.76
CA GLY A 44 7.04 15.58 8.37
C GLY A 44 6.22 14.54 7.62
N TRP A 45 6.87 13.47 7.16
CA TRP A 45 6.23 12.45 6.31
C TRP A 45 6.23 11.07 6.96
N TYR A 46 5.12 10.37 6.81
CA TYR A 46 4.94 8.99 7.21
C TYR A 46 4.74 8.11 5.98
N LEU A 47 5.39 6.96 5.94
CA LEU A 47 5.19 5.98 4.87
C LEU A 47 4.10 4.99 5.26
N LEU A 48 3.19 4.71 4.35
CA LEU A 48 2.26 3.59 4.40
C LEU A 48 2.82 2.49 3.51
N ASN A 49 3.23 1.39 4.11
CA ASN A 49 4.08 0.35 3.54
C ASN A 49 5.45 0.86 3.09
N VAL A 50 6.40 -0.05 2.91
CA VAL A 50 7.76 0.30 2.44
C VAL A 50 8.20 -0.72 1.41
N SER A 51 8.01 -0.37 0.15
CA SER A 51 8.30 -1.25 -0.97
C SER A 51 9.80 -1.48 -1.18
N PRO A 52 10.20 -2.54 -1.90
CA PRO A 52 11.59 -2.75 -2.33
C PRO A 52 12.15 -1.58 -3.16
N ASP A 53 11.27 -0.78 -3.79
CA ASP A 53 11.64 0.37 -4.63
C ASP A 53 11.83 1.67 -3.85
N ILE A 54 11.68 1.65 -2.53
CA ILE A 54 11.61 2.83 -1.66
C ILE A 54 12.76 3.82 -1.87
N ARG A 55 13.98 3.36 -2.14
CA ARG A 55 15.10 4.25 -2.41
C ARG A 55 14.86 5.09 -3.67
N ALA A 56 14.41 4.46 -4.75
CA ALA A 56 14.10 5.16 -6.00
C ALA A 56 12.91 6.10 -5.81
N GLN A 57 11.89 5.65 -5.12
CA GLN A 57 10.68 6.42 -4.78
C GLN A 57 11.01 7.70 -3.98
N ILE A 58 11.83 7.61 -2.94
CA ILE A 58 12.27 8.79 -2.17
C ILE A 58 13.06 9.76 -3.05
N LEU A 59 13.99 9.26 -3.87
CA LEU A 59 14.79 10.12 -4.74
C LEU A 59 13.97 10.76 -5.87
N ALA A 60 12.90 10.12 -6.32
CA ALA A 60 11.98 10.68 -7.31
C ALA A 60 11.03 11.74 -6.72
N THR A 61 10.82 11.73 -5.38
CA THR A 61 9.84 12.57 -4.69
C THR A 61 10.53 13.70 -3.91
N PRO A 62 10.63 14.93 -4.45
CA PRO A 62 11.38 16.01 -3.83
C PRO A 62 11.09 16.27 -2.34
N PRO A 63 9.81 16.26 -1.86
CA PRO A 63 9.50 16.45 -0.44
C PRO A 63 10.07 15.40 0.52
N LEU A 64 10.48 14.23 0.00
CA LEU A 64 11.03 13.13 0.81
C LEU A 64 12.56 13.08 0.83
N ARG A 65 13.22 13.92 0.05
CA ARG A 65 14.69 13.94 -0.02
C ARG A 65 15.30 14.53 1.25
N ALA A 66 16.47 13.99 1.62
CA ALA A 66 17.23 14.58 2.73
C ALA A 66 17.62 16.04 2.44
N GLY A 67 17.58 16.87 3.47
CA GLY A 67 17.95 18.28 3.44
C GLY A 67 17.20 19.09 4.51
N PRO A 68 17.65 20.34 4.79
CA PRO A 68 18.84 21.02 4.26
C PRO A 68 20.17 20.47 4.82
N GLY A 69 20.16 19.80 5.97
CA GLY A 69 21.35 19.19 6.55
C GLY A 69 21.72 17.85 5.87
N PRO A 70 23.01 17.45 5.93
CA PRO A 70 23.51 16.30 5.15
C PRO A 70 22.86 14.94 5.48
N ARG A 71 22.27 14.80 6.65
CA ARG A 71 21.56 13.58 7.13
C ARG A 71 20.19 13.90 7.71
N GLU A 72 19.68 15.07 7.44
CA GLU A 72 18.35 15.46 7.87
C GLU A 72 17.31 14.88 6.91
N ILE A 73 16.48 13.98 7.42
CA ILE A 73 15.44 13.30 6.64
C ILE A 73 14.05 13.76 7.09
N PRO A 74 13.12 13.99 6.15
CA PRO A 74 11.74 14.36 6.47
C PRO A 74 10.90 13.18 6.98
N LEU A 75 11.38 11.94 6.86
CA LEU A 75 10.66 10.75 7.32
C LEU A 75 10.56 10.73 8.85
N ARG A 76 9.33 10.56 9.36
CA ARG A 76 9.00 10.52 10.79
C ARG A 76 8.58 9.12 11.26
N GLY A 77 8.22 8.21 10.36
CA GLY A 77 7.83 6.85 10.71
C GLY A 77 7.19 6.08 9.57
N VAL A 78 6.77 4.87 9.88
CA VAL A 78 6.19 3.90 8.95
C VAL A 78 4.95 3.27 9.57
N LEU A 79 3.89 3.09 8.78
CA LEU A 79 2.74 2.26 9.10
C LEU A 79 2.66 1.10 8.09
N LEU A 80 2.60 -0.14 8.57
CA LEU A 80 2.47 -1.32 7.70
C LEU A 80 1.05 -1.86 7.76
N THR A 81 0.44 -2.09 6.61
CA THR A 81 -0.89 -2.74 6.51
C THR A 81 -0.82 -4.23 6.76
N ASP A 82 0.29 -4.86 6.44
CA ASP A 82 0.57 -6.29 6.50
C ASP A 82 2.08 -6.56 6.47
N ALA A 83 2.48 -7.83 6.39
CA ALA A 83 3.87 -8.24 6.36
C ALA A 83 4.31 -8.84 5.01
N GLU A 84 3.58 -8.61 3.91
CA GLU A 84 4.04 -9.07 2.60
C GLU A 84 5.36 -8.41 2.20
N LEU A 85 6.19 -9.10 1.43
CA LEU A 85 7.55 -8.63 1.14
C LEU A 85 7.57 -7.33 0.31
N ASP A 86 6.62 -7.14 -0.57
CA ASP A 86 6.44 -5.91 -1.32
C ASP A 86 6.04 -4.71 -0.45
N HIS A 87 5.52 -4.96 0.75
CA HIS A 87 5.15 -3.92 1.73
C HIS A 87 6.18 -3.72 2.84
N ALA A 88 7.07 -4.68 3.10
CA ALA A 88 7.97 -4.64 4.25
C ALA A 88 9.47 -4.73 3.90
N LEU A 89 9.86 -5.23 2.72
CA LEU A 89 11.27 -5.46 2.39
C LEU A 89 12.09 -4.16 2.36
N GLY A 90 11.47 -3.06 1.98
CA GLY A 90 12.09 -1.74 1.93
C GLY A 90 12.56 -1.22 3.29
N LEU A 91 12.04 -1.74 4.41
CA LEU A 91 12.53 -1.41 5.77
C LEU A 91 14.04 -1.63 5.88
N LEU A 92 14.55 -2.74 5.31
CA LEU A 92 15.98 -3.04 5.31
C LEU A 92 16.82 -2.02 4.52
N LEU A 93 16.23 -1.39 3.50
CA LEU A 93 16.89 -0.33 2.71
C LEU A 93 16.97 0.99 3.49
N LEU A 94 16.04 1.23 4.41
CA LEU A 94 15.99 2.41 5.26
C LEU A 94 16.73 2.24 6.60
N ARG A 95 17.39 1.12 6.85
CA ARG A 95 18.04 0.76 8.13
C ARG A 95 19.00 1.81 8.70
N GLU A 96 19.55 2.69 7.84
CA GLU A 96 20.45 3.76 8.27
C GLU A 96 19.71 4.99 8.84
N ALA A 97 18.41 5.04 8.75
CA ALA A 97 17.60 6.04 9.42
C ALA A 97 17.57 5.73 10.91
N GLY A 98 18.05 6.63 11.76
CA GLY A 98 18.08 6.42 13.20
C GLY A 98 16.71 6.55 13.86
N GLY A 99 16.33 5.55 14.66
CA GLY A 99 15.21 5.65 15.60
C GLY A 99 13.80 5.79 15.03
N LEU A 100 13.56 5.43 13.77
CA LEU A 100 12.22 5.53 13.17
C LEU A 100 11.22 4.63 13.93
N PRO A 101 10.03 5.14 14.25
CA PRO A 101 8.92 4.31 14.71
C PRO A 101 8.28 3.57 13.52
N VAL A 102 7.95 2.30 13.75
CA VAL A 102 7.16 1.45 12.85
C VAL A 102 5.92 1.00 13.59
N TRP A 103 4.76 1.34 13.08
CA TRP A 103 3.47 0.86 13.58
C TRP A 103 2.94 -0.23 12.67
N ALA A 104 2.49 -1.32 13.24
CA ALA A 104 1.87 -2.42 12.53
C ALA A 104 0.95 -3.23 13.45
N PRO A 105 0.02 -4.06 12.92
CA PRO A 105 -0.68 -5.06 13.72
C PRO A 105 0.29 -5.97 14.47
N ASP A 106 -0.08 -6.46 15.66
CA ASP A 106 0.80 -7.30 16.49
C ASP A 106 1.27 -8.56 15.75
N ALA A 107 0.39 -9.21 14.98
CA ALA A 107 0.76 -10.37 14.17
C ALA A 107 1.83 -10.04 13.10
N VAL A 108 1.77 -8.85 12.51
CA VAL A 108 2.78 -8.34 11.57
C VAL A 108 4.11 -8.09 12.28
N LEU A 109 4.08 -7.46 13.46
CA LEU A 109 5.28 -7.25 14.29
C LEU A 109 5.93 -8.57 14.69
N GLY A 110 5.14 -9.59 15.04
CA GLY A 110 5.60 -10.95 15.32
C GLY A 110 6.28 -11.57 14.11
N ALA A 111 5.66 -11.51 12.93
CA ALA A 111 6.24 -12.02 11.70
C ALA A 111 7.59 -11.38 11.34
N LEU A 112 7.71 -10.06 11.53
CA LEU A 112 8.95 -9.30 11.30
C LEU A 112 10.02 -9.55 12.36
N SER A 113 9.70 -10.27 13.43
CA SER A 113 10.65 -10.70 14.46
C SER A 113 11.14 -12.12 14.26
N GLU A 114 10.22 -13.03 13.90
CA GLU A 114 10.47 -14.48 13.92
C GLU A 114 10.66 -15.08 12.53
N GLN A 115 9.71 -14.86 11.61
CA GLN A 115 9.72 -15.52 10.29
C GLN A 115 10.50 -14.72 9.25
N PHE A 116 10.50 -13.40 9.34
CA PHE A 116 11.34 -12.48 8.57
C PHE A 116 12.01 -11.50 9.53
N PRO A 117 13.21 -11.80 10.05
CA PRO A 117 13.81 -11.12 11.20
C PRO A 117 14.33 -9.70 10.87
N ALA A 118 13.52 -8.90 10.20
CA ALA A 118 13.84 -7.51 9.82
C ALA A 118 14.14 -6.65 11.05
N ARG A 119 13.39 -6.86 12.16
CA ARG A 119 13.56 -6.11 13.39
C ARG A 119 14.98 -6.27 13.96
N SER A 120 15.42 -7.50 14.17
CA SER A 120 16.75 -7.76 14.76
C SER A 120 17.89 -7.27 13.87
N ILE A 121 17.69 -7.32 12.54
CA ILE A 121 18.67 -6.79 11.59
C ILE A 121 18.76 -5.26 11.72
N ILE A 122 17.61 -4.57 11.68
CA ILE A 122 17.54 -3.10 11.74
C ILE A 122 18.02 -2.57 13.10
N ASP A 123 17.70 -3.25 14.19
CA ASP A 123 18.13 -2.86 15.54
C ASP A 123 19.66 -2.82 15.67
N GLY A 124 20.36 -3.65 14.88
CA GLY A 124 21.83 -3.62 14.79
C GLY A 124 22.40 -2.35 14.12
N TYR A 125 21.56 -1.54 13.44
CA TYR A 125 21.99 -0.30 12.74
C TYR A 125 21.50 0.97 13.44
N GLY A 126 20.19 1.08 13.69
CA GLY A 126 19.58 2.36 14.06
C GLY A 126 18.66 2.35 15.28
N GLY A 127 18.34 1.18 15.85
CA GLY A 127 17.50 1.07 17.03
C GLY A 127 16.08 1.63 16.83
N TRP A 128 15.32 1.09 15.88
CA TRP A 128 13.97 1.55 15.59
C TRP A 128 12.97 1.14 16.67
N ARG A 129 11.86 1.85 16.75
CA ARG A 129 10.78 1.55 17.69
C ARG A 129 9.66 0.81 16.96
N TRP A 130 9.28 -0.34 17.48
CA TRP A 130 8.26 -1.22 16.91
C TRP A 130 7.01 -1.18 17.79
N LEU A 131 5.91 -0.67 17.27
CA LEU A 131 4.74 -0.26 18.05
C LEU A 131 3.46 -0.86 17.44
N PRO A 132 2.48 -1.27 18.25
CA PRO A 132 1.16 -1.66 17.73
C PRO A 132 0.47 -0.49 17.05
N SER A 133 -0.29 -0.78 15.99
CA SER A 133 -0.98 0.25 15.18
C SER A 133 -2.42 0.53 15.59
N SER A 134 -2.87 0.04 16.75
CA SER A 134 -4.18 0.39 17.29
C SER A 134 -4.17 1.82 17.85
N ASP A 135 -5.04 2.68 17.32
CA ASP A 135 -5.27 4.05 17.79
C ASP A 135 -4.01 4.92 17.90
N VAL A 136 -3.37 5.20 16.78
CA VAL A 136 -2.15 5.99 16.69
C VAL A 136 -2.49 7.48 16.48
N SER A 137 -1.85 8.36 17.28
CA SER A 137 -1.88 9.82 17.09
C SER A 137 -0.46 10.32 16.91
N ILE A 138 -0.17 10.92 15.75
CA ILE A 138 1.18 11.33 15.33
C ILE A 138 1.11 12.65 14.56
N ASP A 139 1.84 13.66 15.02
CA ASP A 139 2.04 14.95 14.33
C ASP A 139 0.78 15.55 13.68
N GLY A 140 -0.34 15.57 14.41
CA GLY A 140 -1.61 16.12 13.91
C GLY A 140 -2.44 15.12 13.08
N LEU A 141 -1.98 13.90 12.88
CA LEU A 141 -2.73 12.82 12.24
C LEU A 141 -3.27 11.85 13.29
N ARG A 142 -4.55 11.51 13.17
CA ARG A 142 -5.19 10.41 13.90
C ARG A 142 -5.31 9.22 12.95
N VAL A 143 -4.78 8.08 13.37
CA VAL A 143 -4.80 6.85 12.56
C VAL A 143 -5.62 5.80 13.29
N SER A 144 -6.62 5.27 12.61
CA SER A 144 -7.37 4.09 13.03
C SER A 144 -7.24 2.98 12.00
N MET A 145 -7.43 1.73 12.44
CA MET A 145 -7.33 0.57 11.56
C MET A 145 -8.63 -0.24 11.55
N LEU A 146 -8.91 -0.86 10.39
CA LEU A 146 -9.96 -1.84 10.22
C LEU A 146 -9.31 -3.16 9.77
N PRO A 147 -9.49 -4.29 10.50
CA PRO A 147 -9.10 -5.60 10.03
C PRO A 147 -9.84 -5.98 8.73
N VAL A 148 -9.10 -6.40 7.70
CA VAL A 148 -9.69 -6.72 6.39
C VAL A 148 -9.40 -8.14 5.94
N SER A 149 -8.38 -8.80 6.50
CA SER A 149 -8.07 -10.19 6.17
C SER A 149 -7.15 -10.84 7.22
N ASP A 150 -7.28 -12.17 7.35
CA ASP A 150 -6.38 -13.01 8.16
C ASP A 150 -5.29 -13.67 7.30
N LYS A 151 -5.11 -13.20 6.06
CA LYS A 151 -4.14 -13.78 5.15
C LYS A 151 -2.72 -13.54 5.64
N ARG A 152 -2.01 -14.63 5.91
CA ARG A 152 -0.58 -14.60 6.28
C ARG A 152 0.29 -14.61 5.04
N PRO A 153 1.42 -13.88 5.02
CA PRO A 153 2.45 -14.03 3.99
C PRO A 153 2.90 -15.49 3.85
N LYS A 154 3.36 -15.86 2.65
CA LYS A 154 3.79 -17.25 2.40
C LYS A 154 4.87 -17.73 3.37
N TYR A 155 5.79 -16.86 3.73
CA TYR A 155 6.89 -17.18 4.67
C TYR A 155 6.42 -17.31 6.13
N ALA A 156 5.27 -16.73 6.47
CA ALA A 156 4.71 -16.74 7.83
C ALA A 156 3.49 -17.68 8.00
N ARG A 157 3.25 -18.60 7.06
CA ARG A 157 2.09 -19.50 7.12
C ARG A 157 2.04 -20.38 8.38
N SER A 158 3.20 -20.71 8.94
CA SER A 158 3.33 -21.49 10.17
C SER A 158 3.26 -20.67 11.45
N SER A 159 3.12 -19.35 11.36
CA SER A 159 3.01 -18.48 12.53
C SER A 159 1.78 -18.87 13.35
N THR A 160 1.91 -18.80 14.66
CA THR A 160 0.82 -19.00 15.65
C THR A 160 0.30 -17.68 16.19
N GLU A 161 0.79 -16.54 15.67
CA GLU A 161 0.33 -15.22 16.08
C GLU A 161 -1.16 -15.04 15.78
N ASP A 162 -1.90 -14.58 16.79
CA ASP A 162 -3.32 -14.23 16.69
C ASP A 162 -3.48 -12.74 16.35
N GLY A 163 -4.61 -12.40 15.73
CA GLY A 163 -4.97 -11.02 15.41
C GLY A 163 -5.02 -10.76 13.91
N PRO A 164 -5.30 -9.50 13.53
CA PRO A 164 -5.37 -9.13 12.13
C PRO A 164 -3.99 -9.20 11.47
N TRP A 165 -3.93 -9.86 10.31
CA TRP A 165 -2.73 -9.95 9.48
C TRP A 165 -2.69 -8.90 8.39
N VAL A 166 -3.86 -8.40 7.99
CA VAL A 166 -4.01 -7.34 6.98
C VAL A 166 -5.05 -6.34 7.48
N VAL A 167 -4.69 -5.07 7.43
CA VAL A 167 -5.56 -3.97 7.86
C VAL A 167 -5.66 -2.88 6.79
N ALA A 168 -6.78 -2.16 6.79
CA ALA A 168 -6.89 -0.85 6.16
C ALA A 168 -6.62 0.23 7.21
N TYR A 169 -6.00 1.35 6.79
CA TYR A 169 -5.81 2.53 7.63
C TYR A 169 -6.76 3.65 7.21
N ARG A 170 -7.37 4.31 8.20
CA ARG A 170 -8.03 5.60 8.07
C ARG A 170 -7.19 6.64 8.79
N ILE A 171 -6.81 7.68 8.08
CA ILE A 171 -5.95 8.75 8.55
C ILE A 171 -6.72 10.05 8.46
N GLU A 172 -6.86 10.73 9.58
CA GLU A 172 -7.59 11.98 9.73
C GLU A 172 -6.63 13.08 10.16
N ASP A 173 -6.59 14.17 9.41
CA ASP A 173 -5.89 15.38 9.79
C ASP A 173 -6.77 16.17 10.77
N VAL A 174 -6.33 16.27 12.02
CA VAL A 174 -7.12 16.91 13.10
C VAL A 174 -7.24 18.43 12.93
N GLN A 175 -6.42 19.05 12.07
CA GLN A 175 -6.48 20.50 11.83
C GLN A 175 -7.41 20.84 10.66
N THR A 176 -7.29 20.10 9.55
CA THR A 176 -8.08 20.38 8.33
C THR A 176 -9.38 19.58 8.29
N GLY A 177 -9.48 18.49 9.04
CA GLY A 177 -10.58 17.53 8.96
C GLY A 177 -10.49 16.62 7.73
N GLY A 178 -9.40 16.71 6.93
CA GLY A 178 -9.20 15.85 5.76
C GLY A 178 -9.05 14.38 6.13
N VAL A 179 -9.71 13.48 5.40
CA VAL A 179 -9.77 12.05 5.69
C VAL A 179 -9.28 11.23 4.50
N PHE A 180 -8.29 10.39 4.76
CA PHE A 180 -7.71 9.46 3.80
C PHE A 180 -7.86 8.01 4.28
N VAL A 181 -8.32 7.12 3.40
CA VAL A 181 -8.37 5.67 3.65
C VAL A 181 -7.45 4.94 2.69
N TYR A 182 -6.62 4.06 3.23
CA TYR A 182 -5.66 3.24 2.48
C TYR A 182 -5.94 1.76 2.72
N ALA A 183 -6.37 1.05 1.69
CA ALA A 183 -6.76 -0.35 1.72
C ALA A 183 -6.20 -1.10 0.49
N PRO A 184 -4.85 -1.28 0.38
CA PRO A 184 -4.21 -1.85 -0.81
C PRO A 184 -4.44 -3.35 -0.97
N CYS A 185 -4.90 -4.04 0.07
CA CYS A 185 -5.14 -5.48 0.10
C CYS A 185 -6.50 -5.77 0.71
N LEU A 186 -7.48 -6.13 -0.11
CA LEU A 186 -8.83 -6.51 0.31
C LEU A 186 -9.17 -7.90 -0.22
N LYS A 187 -9.34 -8.87 0.67
CA LYS A 187 -9.80 -10.22 0.28
C LYS A 187 -11.28 -10.24 -0.13
N SER A 188 -12.06 -9.43 0.52
CA SER A 188 -13.50 -9.24 0.29
C SER A 188 -13.86 -7.82 0.73
N TRP A 189 -15.09 -7.38 0.47
CA TRP A 189 -15.58 -6.13 1.04
C TRP A 189 -15.89 -6.37 2.52
N PRO A 190 -15.13 -5.77 3.46
CA PRO A 190 -15.26 -6.14 4.87
C PRO A 190 -16.52 -5.54 5.50
N ASP A 191 -17.01 -6.18 6.53
CA ASP A 191 -18.05 -5.59 7.39
C ASP A 191 -17.53 -4.29 8.01
N GLY A 192 -18.38 -3.26 8.03
CA GLY A 192 -18.03 -1.94 8.55
C GLY A 192 -17.17 -1.07 7.61
N PHE A 193 -16.72 -1.58 6.46
CA PHE A 193 -15.90 -0.80 5.52
C PHE A 193 -16.66 0.43 4.97
N ASP A 194 -17.94 0.28 4.76
CA ASP A 194 -18.82 1.36 4.33
C ASP A 194 -18.88 2.54 5.33
N ASP A 195 -18.89 2.23 6.62
CA ASP A 195 -18.85 3.24 7.68
C ASP A 195 -17.43 3.83 7.81
N PHE A 196 -16.43 2.99 7.65
CA PHE A 196 -15.02 3.37 7.71
C PHE A 196 -14.61 4.35 6.61
N THR A 197 -15.29 4.30 5.45
CA THR A 197 -15.02 5.14 4.26
C THR A 197 -16.04 6.25 4.03
N ARG A 198 -17.12 6.33 4.82
CA ARG A 198 -18.31 7.14 4.53
C ARG A 198 -18.02 8.62 4.26
N ASP A 199 -17.15 9.22 5.06
CA ASP A 199 -16.78 10.64 5.02
C ASP A 199 -15.32 10.87 4.59
N ALA A 200 -14.73 9.87 3.93
CA ALA A 200 -13.38 10.01 3.41
C ALA A 200 -13.35 10.95 2.20
N ASP A 201 -12.32 11.79 2.12
CA ASP A 201 -12.04 12.62 0.94
C ASP A 201 -11.39 11.81 -0.17
N LEU A 202 -10.58 10.81 0.21
CA LEU A 202 -9.87 9.91 -0.69
C LEU A 202 -9.85 8.50 -0.13
N VAL A 203 -10.15 7.52 -0.96
CA VAL A 203 -10.00 6.10 -0.65
C VAL A 203 -9.14 5.44 -1.73
N LEU A 204 -7.98 4.92 -1.34
CA LEU A 204 -7.16 4.05 -2.18
C LEU A 204 -7.52 2.60 -1.92
N LEU A 205 -8.00 1.92 -2.94
CA LEU A 205 -8.47 0.54 -2.90
C LEU A 205 -7.48 -0.44 -3.55
N ASP A 206 -7.60 -1.69 -3.13
CA ASP A 206 -6.99 -2.85 -3.78
C ASP A 206 -7.41 -2.94 -5.26
N GLY A 207 -6.46 -2.73 -6.14
CA GLY A 207 -6.59 -2.83 -7.58
C GLY A 207 -5.82 -4.00 -8.19
N THR A 208 -5.38 -4.97 -7.37
CA THR A 208 -4.46 -6.01 -7.82
C THR A 208 -4.93 -6.71 -9.09
N PHE A 209 -6.17 -7.12 -9.15
CA PHE A 209 -6.74 -7.79 -10.33
C PHE A 209 -8.01 -7.10 -10.81
N TYR A 210 -8.22 -7.07 -12.13
CA TYR A 210 -9.49 -6.61 -12.70
C TYR A 210 -10.58 -7.67 -12.58
N ALA A 211 -10.30 -8.91 -13.00
CA ALA A 211 -11.23 -10.03 -13.06
C ALA A 211 -10.74 -11.25 -12.24
N PRO A 212 -11.63 -12.17 -11.83
CA PRO A 212 -11.26 -13.32 -10.98
C PRO A 212 -10.28 -14.31 -11.61
N ASP A 213 -10.20 -14.37 -12.95
CA ASP A 213 -9.41 -15.34 -13.73
C ASP A 213 -8.27 -14.69 -14.53
N GLU A 214 -7.95 -13.43 -14.24
CA GLU A 214 -6.98 -12.61 -14.99
C GLU A 214 -5.62 -13.28 -15.14
N MET A 215 -5.04 -13.80 -14.04
CA MET A 215 -3.73 -14.45 -14.09
C MET A 215 -3.72 -15.71 -14.95
N SER A 216 -4.75 -16.55 -14.86
CA SER A 216 -4.82 -17.79 -15.61
C SER A 216 -5.05 -17.59 -17.10
N SER A 217 -5.74 -16.50 -17.46
CA SER A 217 -5.97 -16.11 -18.86
C SER A 217 -4.77 -15.42 -19.51
N THR A 218 -3.93 -14.76 -18.72
CA THR A 218 -2.81 -13.91 -19.22
C THR A 218 -1.45 -14.60 -19.10
N THR A 219 -1.29 -15.47 -18.12
CA THR A 219 -0.03 -16.22 -17.85
C THR A 219 -0.33 -17.71 -17.77
N ALA A 220 0.70 -18.53 -17.66
CA ALA A 220 0.54 -19.98 -17.41
C ALA A 220 0.22 -20.31 -15.93
N ALA A 221 -0.29 -19.37 -15.15
CA ALA A 221 -0.64 -19.58 -13.75
C ALA A 221 -1.82 -20.58 -13.61
N LYS A 222 -1.79 -21.37 -12.54
CA LYS A 222 -2.91 -22.27 -12.22
C LYS A 222 -4.15 -21.45 -11.84
N ALA A 223 -5.34 -21.99 -12.14
CA ALA A 223 -6.60 -21.29 -11.88
C ALA A 223 -6.84 -20.93 -10.39
N ASP A 224 -6.26 -21.70 -9.46
CA ASP A 224 -6.36 -21.43 -8.01
C ASP A 224 -5.31 -20.45 -7.47
N ALA A 225 -4.34 -20.04 -8.30
CA ALA A 225 -3.24 -19.17 -7.86
C ALA A 225 -3.73 -17.78 -7.47
N GLN A 226 -4.56 -17.13 -8.29
CA GLN A 226 -5.08 -15.80 -8.05
C GLN A 226 -6.02 -15.74 -6.82
N PRO A 227 -7.04 -16.61 -6.66
CA PRO A 227 -7.87 -16.63 -5.46
C PRO A 227 -7.05 -16.83 -4.17
N ALA A 228 -5.98 -17.64 -4.21
CA ALA A 228 -5.09 -17.86 -3.08
C ALA A 228 -4.28 -16.61 -2.67
N MET A 229 -4.17 -15.61 -3.53
CA MET A 229 -3.50 -14.33 -3.22
C MET A 229 -4.36 -13.42 -2.33
N GLY A 230 -5.68 -13.63 -2.29
CA GLY A 230 -6.56 -12.94 -1.34
C GLY A 230 -6.80 -11.48 -1.68
N HIS A 231 -7.04 -11.17 -2.96
CA HIS A 231 -7.40 -9.85 -3.46
C HIS A 231 -8.78 -9.89 -4.11
N LEU A 232 -9.64 -8.94 -3.73
CA LEU A 232 -10.95 -8.75 -4.35
C LEU A 232 -10.77 -8.10 -5.72
N PRO A 233 -11.21 -8.72 -6.83
CA PRO A 233 -11.10 -8.11 -8.15
C PRO A 233 -11.84 -6.77 -8.24
N ILE A 234 -11.34 -5.86 -9.08
CA ILE A 234 -11.96 -4.54 -9.34
C ILE A 234 -13.41 -4.69 -9.75
N THR A 235 -13.78 -5.67 -10.60
CA THR A 235 -15.17 -5.94 -10.97
C THR A 235 -16.09 -6.20 -9.78
N GLY A 236 -15.55 -6.74 -8.68
CA GLY A 236 -16.30 -6.99 -7.44
C GLY A 236 -16.39 -5.78 -6.51
N SER A 237 -15.38 -4.91 -6.50
CA SER A 237 -15.35 -3.71 -5.66
C SER A 237 -15.97 -2.49 -6.35
N LEU A 238 -15.82 -2.33 -7.66
CA LEU A 238 -16.32 -1.19 -8.44
C LEU A 238 -17.85 -1.00 -8.29
N ALA A 239 -18.60 -2.10 -8.28
CA ALA A 239 -20.05 -2.07 -8.08
C ALA A 239 -20.49 -1.66 -6.65
N LYS A 240 -19.54 -1.55 -5.71
CA LYS A 240 -19.79 -1.18 -4.32
C LYS A 240 -19.42 0.27 -4.01
N LEU A 241 -18.80 0.97 -4.94
CA LEU A 241 -18.41 2.36 -4.77
C LEU A 241 -19.66 3.24 -4.61
N ARG A 242 -19.58 4.19 -3.70
CA ARG A 242 -20.67 5.10 -3.37
C ARG A 242 -20.26 6.54 -3.64
N PRO A 243 -21.23 7.44 -3.92
CA PRO A 243 -20.97 8.87 -3.97
C PRO A 243 -20.41 9.40 -2.64
N GLY A 244 -19.52 10.37 -2.73
CA GLY A 244 -18.88 11.03 -1.59
C GLY A 244 -17.37 11.01 -1.75
N PRO A 245 -16.69 9.92 -1.39
CA PRO A 245 -15.24 9.81 -1.53
C PRO A 245 -14.75 9.91 -2.98
N ARG A 246 -13.54 10.43 -3.16
CA ARG A 246 -12.76 10.17 -4.38
C ARG A 246 -12.18 8.77 -4.27
N TRP A 247 -12.61 7.87 -5.15
CA TRP A 247 -12.14 6.49 -5.21
C TRP A 247 -10.98 6.37 -6.18
N ALA A 248 -9.95 5.64 -5.80
CA ALA A 248 -8.83 5.33 -6.67
C ALA A 248 -8.31 3.92 -6.40
N TYR A 249 -7.83 3.24 -7.42
CA TYR A 249 -7.19 1.93 -7.30
C TYR A 249 -5.67 2.07 -7.30
N THR A 250 -5.02 1.32 -6.44
CA THR A 250 -3.57 1.15 -6.32
C THR A 250 -3.21 -0.33 -6.30
N HIS A 251 -1.96 -0.68 -6.12
CA HIS A 251 -1.49 -2.07 -5.99
C HIS A 251 -1.84 -2.93 -7.23
N LEU A 252 -1.65 -2.38 -8.44
CA LEU A 252 -2.01 -3.03 -9.70
C LEU A 252 -1.03 -4.14 -10.06
N ASN A 253 -1.53 -5.38 -10.29
CA ASN A 253 -0.69 -6.46 -10.79
C ASN A 253 -0.28 -6.23 -12.25
N ASN A 254 0.88 -6.73 -12.64
CA ASN A 254 1.41 -6.58 -14.00
C ASN A 254 0.55 -7.19 -15.11
N THR A 255 -0.42 -8.03 -14.78
CA THR A 255 -1.39 -8.61 -15.73
C THR A 255 -2.68 -7.82 -15.84
N ASN A 256 -2.89 -6.84 -14.94
CA ASN A 256 -4.15 -6.10 -14.87
C ASN A 256 -4.35 -5.19 -16.08
N PRO A 257 -5.37 -5.42 -16.91
CA PRO A 257 -5.59 -4.67 -18.15
C PRO A 257 -5.84 -3.17 -17.91
N VAL A 258 -6.25 -2.75 -16.73
CA VAL A 258 -6.47 -1.33 -16.41
C VAL A 258 -5.17 -0.50 -16.46
N ILE A 259 -4.01 -1.13 -16.48
CA ILE A 259 -2.71 -0.46 -16.63
C ILE A 259 -2.58 0.21 -18.01
N ASP A 260 -3.18 -0.38 -19.04
CA ASP A 260 -3.23 0.22 -20.38
C ASP A 260 -4.36 1.26 -20.45
N PRO A 261 -4.04 2.56 -20.61
CA PRO A 261 -5.08 3.60 -20.71
C PRO A 261 -6.02 3.44 -21.92
N ALA A 262 -5.64 2.63 -22.92
CA ALA A 262 -6.46 2.37 -24.09
C ALA A 262 -7.39 1.15 -23.91
N SER A 263 -7.28 0.42 -22.79
CA SER A 263 -8.11 -0.77 -22.55
C SER A 263 -9.55 -0.42 -22.20
N PRO A 264 -10.53 -1.25 -22.60
CA PRO A 264 -11.91 -1.08 -22.16
C PRO A 264 -12.09 -1.21 -20.65
N GLU A 265 -11.22 -1.97 -19.98
CA GLU A 265 -11.21 -2.13 -18.52
C GLU A 265 -10.80 -0.83 -17.82
N HIS A 266 -9.81 -0.12 -18.34
CA HIS A 266 -9.44 1.22 -17.86
C HIS A 266 -10.63 2.18 -17.97
N ALA A 267 -11.25 2.24 -19.14
CA ALA A 267 -12.44 3.07 -19.35
C ALA A 267 -13.59 2.70 -18.39
N ALA A 268 -13.83 1.40 -18.18
CA ALA A 268 -14.88 0.93 -17.28
C ALA A 268 -14.64 1.36 -15.81
N VAL A 269 -13.37 1.42 -15.35
CA VAL A 269 -13.03 1.93 -14.01
C VAL A 269 -13.35 3.42 -13.90
N LEU A 270 -12.99 4.22 -14.91
CA LEU A 270 -13.27 5.65 -14.92
C LEU A 270 -14.78 5.94 -14.96
N ASP A 271 -15.52 5.23 -15.81
CA ASP A 271 -16.98 5.32 -15.93
C ASP A 271 -17.68 4.90 -14.62
N GLY A 272 -17.09 3.95 -13.90
CA GLY A 272 -17.53 3.51 -12.57
C GLY A 272 -17.23 4.49 -11.44
N GLY A 273 -16.60 5.63 -11.73
CA GLY A 273 -16.34 6.71 -10.76
C GLY A 273 -15.07 6.54 -9.93
N ALA A 274 -14.15 5.66 -10.34
CA ALA A 274 -12.83 5.54 -9.72
C ALA A 274 -11.72 6.03 -10.65
N SER A 275 -10.56 6.34 -10.10
CA SER A 275 -9.35 6.75 -10.84
C SER A 275 -8.23 5.72 -10.72
N LEU A 276 -7.27 5.81 -11.63
CA LEU A 276 -6.09 4.93 -11.73
C LEU A 276 -4.81 5.79 -11.72
N PRO A 277 -4.47 6.41 -10.58
CA PRO A 277 -3.35 7.34 -10.51
C PRO A 277 -2.02 6.64 -10.79
N LEU A 278 -1.05 7.42 -11.26
CA LEU A 278 0.32 6.99 -11.50
C LEU A 278 1.20 7.29 -10.27
N ASP A 279 2.39 6.68 -10.25
CA ASP A 279 3.45 7.03 -9.30
C ASP A 279 3.71 8.54 -9.35
N GLY A 280 3.93 9.15 -8.20
CA GLY A 280 4.13 10.58 -8.03
C GLY A 280 2.84 11.42 -7.98
N THR A 281 1.66 10.83 -8.16
CA THR A 281 0.39 11.56 -7.99
C THR A 281 0.25 12.07 -6.56
N GLU A 282 -0.05 13.36 -6.41
CA GLU A 282 -0.29 14.01 -5.12
C GLU A 282 -1.76 14.43 -4.98
N PHE A 283 -2.33 14.13 -3.81
CA PHE A 283 -3.64 14.62 -3.37
C PHE A 283 -3.48 15.57 -2.18
N LYS A 284 -4.29 16.63 -2.18
CA LYS A 284 -4.46 17.55 -1.05
C LYS A 284 -5.88 17.40 -0.48
N LEU A 285 -5.97 17.16 0.82
CA LEU A 285 -7.18 16.92 1.58
C LEU A 285 -7.35 17.92 2.72
#